data_b6e6f16752a898543280666bc769f8af
#
_entry.id   b6e6f16752a898543280666bc769f8af
#
_cell.length_a   1.000
_cell.length_b   1.000
_cell.length_c   1.000
_cell.angle_alpha   90.00
_cell.angle_beta   90.00
_cell.angle_gamma   90.00
#
_symmetry.space_group_name_H-M   'P 1'
#
loop_
_entity.id
_entity.type
_entity.pdbx_description
1 polymer ?
#
loop_
_entity_poly.entity_id
_entity_poly.type
_entity_poly.pdbx_seq_one_letter_code
_entity_poly.pdbx_strand_id
1 'polypeptide(L)'
;VTTPRPKLRRLDRHRLDRDGEALIVLRDPIGLADPVALPAEVGVILDLLDGERTAAQIRHTLIFRGGPRFDADEIEGLIEALAEAWLLDDDAFRERWAALHRDFIDAPLREPIYAGVLYPRDPAQLHELWGALLGAPRLRRSSGEEALLGVVLPHQPFDQISRILDLTLRRLPSPDSLDLIVLLGTDHHPGLTPFALTDKSYRTPLGVVQTDSSLVATLSERLPWVRREEIRHRQALSLELGAALIQAVYPEARPPILPILCGQTAGVAGAGGEASDDFFAAMERELSGARVFWWTMAELCHAGPAYGRPPLTEDAADALTRHDHWLIDPLLGGRPDQLGRRLFAEDPVFGRASGGAALSTVARLLPVGYRGEMAWYEPFAPPGGERGLAGLVGIRLFAPGAAVR
;
A
#
# COMPACT_ATOMS: atom_id res chain seq x y z
N VAL A 1 20.16 9.16 -38.34
CA VAL A 1 20.07 8.48 -37.05
C VAL A 1 19.99 9.56 -36.00
N THR A 2 18.84 9.74 -35.33
CA THR A 2 18.69 10.70 -34.23
C THR A 2 19.48 10.20 -33.04
N THR A 3 20.39 11.02 -32.50
CA THR A 3 21.12 10.66 -31.28
C THR A 3 20.16 10.43 -30.12
N PRO A 4 20.27 9.32 -29.40
CA PRO A 4 19.37 9.00 -28.29
C PRO A 4 19.34 10.10 -27.21
N ARG A 5 18.14 10.37 -26.70
CA ARG A 5 17.91 11.28 -25.56
C ARG A 5 17.34 10.44 -24.43
N PRO A 6 18.19 9.91 -23.56
CA PRO A 6 17.76 8.99 -22.51
C PRO A 6 16.87 9.70 -21.50
N LYS A 7 15.80 8.99 -21.09
CA LYS A 7 14.87 9.44 -20.07
C LYS A 7 14.78 8.40 -18.97
N LEU A 8 15.10 8.80 -17.74
CA LEU A 8 14.93 7.94 -16.59
C LEU A 8 13.44 7.75 -16.31
N ARG A 9 13.04 6.52 -16.02
CA ARG A 9 11.70 6.20 -15.58
C ARG A 9 11.42 6.86 -14.22
N ARG A 10 10.16 6.88 -13.81
CA ARG A 10 9.77 7.29 -12.47
C ARG A 10 10.11 6.15 -11.49
N LEU A 11 11.20 6.32 -10.76
CA LEU A 11 11.76 5.36 -9.81
C LEU A 11 11.78 5.96 -8.41
N ASP A 12 11.65 5.10 -7.41
CA ASP A 12 11.93 5.47 -6.03
C ASP A 12 13.46 5.57 -5.86
N ARG A 13 13.92 6.65 -5.24
CA ARG A 13 15.34 6.90 -5.00
C ARG A 13 15.60 6.98 -3.51
N HIS A 14 16.42 6.09 -2.99
CA HIS A 14 16.83 6.05 -1.59
C HIS A 14 18.33 6.32 -1.50
N ARG A 15 18.74 7.14 -0.54
CA ARG A 15 20.16 7.30 -0.21
C ARG A 15 20.50 6.29 0.88
N LEU A 16 21.58 5.56 0.66
CA LEU A 16 22.13 4.57 1.58
C LEU A 16 23.58 4.90 1.84
N ASP A 17 24.03 4.85 3.09
CA ASP A 17 25.43 4.86 3.45
C ASP A 17 25.81 3.43 3.86
N ARG A 18 26.72 2.82 3.10
CA ARG A 18 27.19 1.46 3.37
C ARG A 18 28.72 1.48 3.48
N ASP A 19 29.23 1.16 4.64
CA ASP A 19 30.67 1.09 4.93
C ASP A 19 31.43 2.40 4.63
N GLY A 20 30.75 3.56 4.78
CA GLY A 20 31.29 4.90 4.47
C GLY A 20 31.18 5.30 2.99
N GLU A 21 30.58 4.48 2.16
CA GLU A 21 30.26 4.82 0.77
C GLU A 21 28.81 5.29 0.66
N ALA A 22 28.64 6.50 0.12
CA ALA A 22 27.30 7.04 -0.15
C ALA A 22 26.76 6.45 -1.47
N LEU A 23 25.61 5.80 -1.40
CA LEU A 23 24.95 5.17 -2.54
C LEU A 23 23.57 5.79 -2.79
N ILE A 24 23.11 5.71 -4.03
CA ILE A 24 21.70 5.90 -4.42
C ILE A 24 21.16 4.54 -4.85
N VAL A 25 20.12 4.07 -4.18
CA VAL A 25 19.38 2.88 -4.58
C VAL A 25 18.17 3.32 -5.41
N LEU A 26 18.11 2.82 -6.65
CA LEU A 26 16.98 2.99 -7.55
C LEU A 26 16.08 1.75 -7.39
N ARG A 27 14.84 1.97 -7.03
CA ARG A 27 13.82 0.92 -6.92
C ARG A 27 12.72 1.17 -7.94
N ASP A 28 12.38 0.13 -8.68
CA ASP A 28 11.28 0.17 -9.64
C ASP A 28 9.94 -0.10 -8.93
N PRO A 29 9.05 0.91 -8.83
CA PRO A 29 7.76 0.72 -8.17
C PRO A 29 6.81 -0.24 -8.91
N ILE A 30 7.04 -0.51 -10.20
CA ILE A 30 6.20 -1.45 -10.97
C ILE A 30 6.80 -2.86 -11.05
N GLY A 31 8.00 -3.08 -10.47
CA GLY A 31 8.63 -4.40 -10.31
C GLY A 31 8.99 -5.08 -11.64
N LEU A 32 9.40 -4.31 -12.63
CA LEU A 32 9.99 -4.82 -13.87
C LEU A 32 11.50 -4.95 -13.79
N ALA A 33 12.12 -4.11 -12.95
CA ALA A 33 13.55 -4.06 -12.72
C ALA A 33 13.87 -4.41 -11.27
N ASP A 34 14.98 -5.11 -11.06
CA ASP A 34 15.55 -5.31 -9.74
C ASP A 34 16.10 -3.99 -9.18
N PRO A 35 16.17 -3.81 -7.84
CA PRO A 35 16.80 -2.65 -7.25
C PRO A 35 18.27 -2.53 -7.66
N VAL A 36 18.69 -1.34 -8.06
CA VAL A 36 20.08 -1.05 -8.47
C VAL A 36 20.67 -0.03 -7.52
N ALA A 37 21.83 -0.36 -6.93
CA ALA A 37 22.61 0.56 -6.13
C ALA A 37 23.73 1.19 -6.96
N LEU A 38 23.83 2.51 -6.95
CA LEU A 38 24.80 3.32 -7.69
C LEU A 38 25.55 4.25 -6.73
N PRO A 39 26.81 4.63 -7.02
CA PRO A 39 27.51 5.68 -6.27
C PRO A 39 26.69 6.97 -6.24
N ALA A 40 26.65 7.66 -5.09
CA ALA A 40 25.82 8.86 -4.93
C ALA A 40 26.20 9.99 -5.89
N GLU A 41 27.44 10.03 -6.35
CA GLU A 41 27.96 11.02 -7.30
C GLU A 41 27.26 10.97 -8.67
N VAL A 42 26.78 9.80 -9.11
CA VAL A 42 26.06 9.69 -10.39
C VAL A 42 24.65 10.29 -10.32
N GLY A 43 24.15 10.62 -9.13
CA GLY A 43 22.84 11.25 -8.93
C GLY A 43 22.64 12.49 -9.79
N VAL A 44 23.70 13.29 -10.02
CA VAL A 44 23.64 14.47 -10.88
C VAL A 44 23.43 14.12 -12.36
N ILE A 45 23.87 12.93 -12.81
CA ILE A 45 23.58 12.43 -14.16
C ILE A 45 22.12 11.99 -14.22
N LEU A 46 21.65 11.22 -13.22
CA LEU A 46 20.25 10.75 -13.16
C LEU A 46 19.24 11.89 -13.25
N ASP A 47 19.57 13.08 -12.67
CA ASP A 47 18.71 14.27 -12.72
C ASP A 47 18.69 14.96 -14.10
N LEU A 48 19.62 14.63 -14.98
CA LEU A 48 19.71 15.15 -16.34
C LEU A 48 19.16 14.17 -17.40
N LEU A 49 18.78 12.95 -17.00
CA LEU A 49 18.14 11.98 -17.87
C LEU A 49 16.63 12.28 -18.01
N ASP A 50 16.33 13.40 -18.66
CA ASP A 50 14.97 13.95 -18.77
C ASP A 50 14.30 13.65 -20.13
N GLY A 51 15.02 13.02 -21.06
CA GLY A 51 14.56 12.78 -22.43
C GLY A 51 14.75 13.96 -23.39
N GLU A 52 15.36 15.06 -22.92
CA GLU A 52 15.64 16.25 -23.74
C GLU A 52 17.09 16.34 -24.17
N ARG A 53 18.00 15.75 -23.40
CA ARG A 53 19.45 15.84 -23.55
C ARG A 53 20.06 14.56 -24.11
N THR A 54 21.05 14.73 -25.02
CA THR A 54 21.94 13.64 -25.41
C THR A 54 23.05 13.45 -24.36
N ALA A 55 23.76 12.32 -24.35
CA ALA A 55 24.90 12.06 -23.46
C ALA A 55 25.93 13.18 -23.52
N ALA A 56 26.25 13.67 -24.71
CA ALA A 56 27.19 14.79 -24.89
C ALA A 56 26.68 16.10 -24.26
N GLN A 57 25.37 16.37 -24.36
CA GLN A 57 24.75 17.55 -23.75
C GLN A 57 24.70 17.44 -22.22
N ILE A 58 24.47 16.24 -21.68
CA ILE A 58 24.54 15.96 -20.24
C ILE A 58 25.96 16.28 -19.73
N ARG A 59 26.98 15.72 -20.37
CA ARG A 59 28.38 16.00 -20.03
C ARG A 59 28.70 17.50 -20.05
N HIS A 60 28.32 18.21 -21.12
CA HIS A 60 28.53 19.66 -21.22
C HIS A 60 27.81 20.42 -20.10
N THR A 61 26.59 20.01 -19.74
CA THR A 61 25.81 20.64 -18.65
C THR A 61 26.51 20.46 -17.31
N LEU A 62 27.06 19.27 -17.03
CA LEU A 62 27.80 19.00 -15.78
C LEU A 62 29.05 19.87 -15.67
N ILE A 63 29.83 19.96 -16.74
CA ILE A 63 31.03 20.83 -16.81
C ILE A 63 30.65 22.29 -16.57
N PHE A 64 29.61 22.78 -17.24
CA PHE A 64 29.14 24.16 -17.12
C PHE A 64 28.67 24.50 -15.69
N ARG A 65 28.07 23.55 -15.00
CA ARG A 65 27.58 23.71 -13.60
C ARG A 65 28.70 23.55 -12.56
N GLY A 66 29.92 23.23 -12.95
CA GLY A 66 31.03 22.98 -12.02
C GLY A 66 30.83 21.69 -11.19
N GLY A 67 30.03 20.74 -11.70
CA GLY A 67 29.76 19.46 -11.07
C GLY A 67 30.92 18.45 -11.22
N PRO A 68 30.73 17.21 -10.73
CA PRO A 68 31.67 16.12 -10.90
C PRO A 68 32.03 15.93 -12.38
N ARG A 69 33.28 15.56 -12.65
CA ARG A 69 33.76 15.34 -14.02
C ARG A 69 33.57 13.87 -14.35
N PHE A 70 32.75 13.62 -15.35
CA PHE A 70 32.61 12.31 -15.99
C PHE A 70 33.11 12.41 -17.42
N ASP A 71 33.78 11.37 -17.92
CA ASP A 71 34.11 11.29 -19.33
C ASP A 71 32.91 10.83 -20.17
N ALA A 72 33.08 10.76 -21.49
CA ALA A 72 31.97 10.38 -22.37
C ALA A 72 31.59 8.93 -22.19
N ASP A 73 32.57 8.05 -22.03
CA ASP A 73 32.39 6.61 -21.93
C ASP A 73 31.71 6.23 -20.60
N GLU A 74 32.03 6.96 -19.51
CA GLU A 74 31.36 6.78 -18.21
C GLU A 74 29.86 7.12 -18.26
N ILE A 75 29.49 8.21 -18.93
CA ILE A 75 28.10 8.63 -19.09
C ILE A 75 27.35 7.64 -20.01
N GLU A 76 27.94 7.26 -21.13
CA GLU A 76 27.37 6.32 -22.09
C GLU A 76 27.19 4.93 -21.44
N GLY A 77 28.23 4.44 -20.75
CA GLY A 77 28.17 3.16 -20.02
C GLY A 77 27.11 3.14 -18.93
N LEU A 78 26.93 4.25 -18.20
CA LEU A 78 25.82 4.36 -17.23
C LEU A 78 24.46 4.32 -17.92
N ILE A 79 24.28 5.02 -19.04
CA ILE A 79 23.03 5.01 -19.80
C ILE A 79 22.72 3.60 -20.32
N GLU A 80 23.72 2.91 -20.86
CA GLU A 80 23.57 1.51 -21.33
C GLU A 80 23.18 0.59 -20.17
N ALA A 81 23.87 0.66 -19.03
CA ALA A 81 23.55 -0.15 -17.84
C ALA A 81 22.13 0.11 -17.32
N LEU A 82 21.69 1.38 -17.33
CA LEU A 82 20.30 1.73 -16.94
C LEU A 82 19.28 1.20 -17.95
N ALA A 83 19.59 1.20 -19.25
CA ALA A 83 18.71 0.63 -20.28
C ALA A 83 18.60 -0.90 -20.14
N GLU A 84 19.73 -1.60 -19.97
CA GLU A 84 19.76 -3.05 -19.73
C GLU A 84 18.99 -3.45 -18.46
N ALA A 85 19.05 -2.60 -17.42
CA ALA A 85 18.31 -2.78 -16.18
C ALA A 85 16.83 -2.35 -16.25
N TRP A 86 16.29 -2.00 -17.43
CA TRP A 86 14.89 -1.53 -17.62
C TRP A 86 14.54 -0.24 -16.85
N LEU A 87 15.51 0.60 -16.53
CA LEU A 87 15.33 1.82 -15.75
C LEU A 87 15.09 3.07 -16.61
N LEU A 88 15.28 2.98 -17.95
CA LEU A 88 14.95 4.05 -18.88
C LEU A 88 13.56 3.90 -19.50
N ASP A 89 12.94 5.03 -19.85
CA ASP A 89 11.67 5.10 -20.60
C ASP A 89 11.98 5.03 -22.10
N ASP A 90 12.38 3.85 -22.56
CA ASP A 90 12.70 3.53 -23.95
C ASP A 90 11.70 2.55 -24.56
N ASP A 91 11.90 2.19 -25.84
CA ASP A 91 10.99 1.29 -26.53
C ASP A 91 11.04 -0.13 -25.96
N ALA A 92 12.23 -0.60 -25.53
CA ALA A 92 12.38 -1.92 -24.92
C ALA A 92 11.61 -2.04 -23.60
N PHE A 93 11.68 -0.99 -22.76
CA PHE A 93 10.85 -0.92 -21.55
C PHE A 93 9.35 -0.92 -21.89
N ARG A 94 8.94 -0.11 -22.89
CA ARG A 94 7.51 -0.02 -23.26
C ARG A 94 6.96 -1.35 -23.76
N GLU A 95 7.73 -2.08 -24.55
CA GLU A 95 7.36 -3.43 -25.02
C GLU A 95 7.22 -4.40 -23.85
N ARG A 96 8.20 -4.41 -22.94
CA ARG A 96 8.16 -5.28 -21.76
C ARG A 96 7.00 -4.92 -20.83
N TRP A 97 6.75 -3.63 -20.61
CA TRP A 97 5.61 -3.14 -19.83
C TRP A 97 4.28 -3.56 -20.46
N ALA A 98 4.15 -3.41 -21.77
CA ALA A 98 2.95 -3.85 -22.49
C ALA A 98 2.74 -5.37 -22.42
N ALA A 99 3.82 -6.17 -22.47
CA ALA A 99 3.76 -7.61 -22.29
C ALA A 99 3.29 -7.97 -20.87
N LEU A 100 3.90 -7.38 -19.83
CA LEU A 100 3.51 -7.60 -18.44
C LEU A 100 2.04 -7.22 -18.18
N HIS A 101 1.59 -6.14 -18.79
CA HIS A 101 0.20 -5.69 -18.68
C HIS A 101 -0.76 -6.70 -19.30
N ARG A 102 -0.45 -7.21 -20.50
CA ARG A 102 -1.25 -8.29 -21.14
C ARG A 102 -1.25 -9.54 -20.28
N ASP A 103 -0.07 -10.01 -19.86
CA ASP A 103 0.07 -11.22 -19.05
C ASP A 103 -0.76 -11.13 -17.75
N PHE A 104 -0.77 -9.96 -17.10
CA PHE A 104 -1.59 -9.74 -15.92
C PHE A 104 -3.08 -9.73 -16.24
N ILE A 105 -3.50 -9.05 -17.32
CA ILE A 105 -4.92 -8.98 -17.73
C ILE A 105 -5.45 -10.39 -18.06
N ASP A 106 -4.66 -11.19 -18.77
CA ASP A 106 -5.04 -12.53 -19.22
C ASP A 106 -4.95 -13.58 -18.10
N ALA A 107 -4.21 -13.30 -17.02
CA ALA A 107 -4.10 -14.22 -15.89
C ALA A 107 -5.46 -14.37 -15.17
N PRO A 108 -5.90 -15.60 -14.86
CA PRO A 108 -7.18 -15.85 -14.19
C PRO A 108 -7.15 -15.47 -12.70
N LEU A 109 -5.95 -15.39 -12.11
CA LEU A 109 -5.73 -15.15 -10.71
C LEU A 109 -4.62 -14.11 -10.51
N ARG A 110 -4.68 -13.41 -9.42
CA ARG A 110 -3.56 -12.60 -8.93
C ARG A 110 -2.63 -13.49 -8.11
N GLU A 111 -1.43 -13.74 -8.62
CA GLU A 111 -0.42 -14.60 -7.99
C GLU A 111 0.29 -13.93 -6.82
N PRO A 112 0.67 -14.65 -5.75
CA PRO A 112 1.33 -14.09 -4.57
C PRO A 112 2.81 -13.80 -4.86
N ILE A 113 3.15 -12.52 -5.00
CA ILE A 113 4.53 -12.11 -5.31
C ILE A 113 5.40 -11.92 -4.07
N TYR A 114 4.80 -11.71 -2.89
CA TYR A 114 5.51 -11.53 -1.63
C TYR A 114 5.63 -12.81 -0.80
N ALA A 115 5.02 -13.91 -1.23
CA ALA A 115 5.21 -15.22 -0.62
C ALA A 115 6.65 -15.72 -0.83
N GLY A 116 7.32 -16.07 0.28
CA GLY A 116 8.74 -16.40 0.31
C GLY A 116 9.66 -15.19 0.53
N VAL A 117 9.09 -13.99 0.61
CA VAL A 117 9.82 -12.74 0.91
C VAL A 117 9.35 -12.15 2.25
N LEU A 118 8.06 -11.91 2.43
CA LEU A 118 7.48 -11.31 3.63
C LEU A 118 6.70 -12.31 4.50
N TYR A 119 6.35 -13.46 3.95
CA TYR A 119 5.70 -14.55 4.67
C TYR A 119 6.03 -15.88 3.98
N PRO A 120 5.93 -17.03 4.66
CA PRO A 120 6.29 -18.31 4.08
C PRO A 120 5.52 -18.64 2.79
N ARG A 121 6.26 -19.13 1.78
CA ARG A 121 5.66 -19.68 0.54
C ARG A 121 5.20 -21.13 0.74
N ASP A 122 5.88 -21.87 1.63
CA ASP A 122 5.52 -23.23 1.95
C ASP A 122 4.24 -23.26 2.79
N PRO A 123 3.20 -24.01 2.37
CA PRO A 123 1.93 -24.08 3.09
C PRO A 123 2.05 -24.58 4.54
N ALA A 124 2.94 -25.52 4.81
CA ALA A 124 3.11 -26.08 6.15
C ALA A 124 3.74 -25.06 7.10
N GLN A 125 4.79 -24.37 6.64
CA GLN A 125 5.43 -23.28 7.40
C GLN A 125 4.45 -22.11 7.63
N LEU A 126 3.62 -21.78 6.65
CA LEU A 126 2.60 -20.75 6.82
C LEU A 126 1.52 -21.17 7.81
N HIS A 127 1.11 -22.43 7.80
CA HIS A 127 0.19 -22.98 8.80
C HIS A 127 0.76 -22.94 10.21
N GLU A 128 2.05 -23.29 10.37
CA GLU A 128 2.76 -23.20 11.65
C GLU A 128 2.81 -21.76 12.15
N LEU A 129 3.16 -20.80 11.27
CA LEU A 129 3.15 -19.38 11.58
C LEU A 129 1.77 -18.92 12.07
N TRP A 130 0.69 -19.30 11.37
CA TRP A 130 -0.67 -18.94 11.78
C TRP A 130 -1.06 -19.58 13.12
N GLY A 131 -0.68 -20.82 13.36
CA GLY A 131 -0.88 -21.47 14.65
C GLY A 131 -0.19 -20.73 15.81
N ALA A 132 1.02 -20.24 15.58
CA ALA A 132 1.78 -19.46 16.57
C ALA A 132 1.17 -18.05 16.78
N LEU A 133 0.77 -17.35 15.71
CA LEU A 133 0.31 -15.97 15.79
C LEU A 133 -1.16 -15.83 16.22
N LEU A 134 -2.03 -16.67 15.71
CA LEU A 134 -3.47 -16.55 15.91
C LEU A 134 -4.04 -17.51 16.96
N GLY A 135 -3.31 -18.58 17.31
CA GLY A 135 -3.75 -19.59 18.28
C GLY A 135 -4.99 -20.36 17.82
N ALA A 136 -5.73 -20.93 18.77
CA ALA A 136 -6.98 -21.65 18.47
C ALA A 136 -8.08 -20.72 17.94
N PRO A 137 -9.05 -21.24 17.16
CA PRO A 137 -10.06 -20.42 16.47
C PRO A 137 -10.77 -19.45 17.42
N ARG A 138 -10.66 -18.16 17.12
CA ARG A 138 -11.11 -17.03 17.96
C ARG A 138 -12.51 -16.54 17.58
N LEU A 139 -13.22 -17.31 16.76
CA LEU A 139 -14.56 -16.99 16.29
C LEU A 139 -15.59 -17.24 17.39
N ARG A 140 -15.95 -16.23 18.19
CA ARG A 140 -17.21 -16.24 18.96
C ARG A 140 -17.60 -14.83 19.40
N ARG A 141 -18.73 -14.34 18.86
CA ARG A 141 -19.51 -13.27 19.51
C ARG A 141 -20.29 -13.89 20.68
N SER A 142 -20.21 -13.26 21.85
CA SER A 142 -21.20 -13.46 22.88
C SER A 142 -22.45 -12.62 22.54
N SER A 143 -23.64 -13.19 22.82
CA SER A 143 -24.90 -12.46 22.69
C SER A 143 -24.85 -11.22 23.60
N GLY A 144 -25.01 -10.01 23.04
CA GLY A 144 -25.02 -8.74 23.77
C GLY A 144 -23.81 -7.84 23.49
N GLU A 145 -22.80 -8.28 22.72
CA GLU A 145 -21.68 -7.42 22.31
C GLU A 145 -22.04 -6.55 21.09
N GLU A 146 -21.47 -5.34 21.05
CA GLU A 146 -21.59 -4.44 19.89
C GLU A 146 -21.09 -5.13 18.61
N ALA A 147 -21.78 -4.87 17.49
CA ALA A 147 -21.44 -5.48 16.23
C ALA A 147 -20.10 -4.95 15.71
N LEU A 148 -19.10 -5.81 15.58
CA LEU A 148 -17.84 -5.50 14.91
C LEU A 148 -18.09 -5.38 13.40
N LEU A 149 -17.88 -4.19 12.85
CA LEU A 149 -18.05 -3.87 11.43
C LEU A 149 -16.77 -4.06 10.62
N GLY A 150 -15.62 -3.95 11.26
CA GLY A 150 -14.35 -4.08 10.56
C GLY A 150 -13.13 -3.92 11.42
N VAL A 151 -11.97 -4.09 10.78
CA VAL A 151 -10.65 -3.96 11.39
C VAL A 151 -9.73 -3.13 10.52
N VAL A 152 -8.75 -2.48 11.18
CA VAL A 152 -7.59 -1.87 10.53
C VAL A 152 -6.35 -2.60 11.00
N LEU A 153 -5.49 -2.99 10.07
CA LEU A 153 -4.26 -3.74 10.31
C LEU A 153 -3.11 -3.17 9.48
N PRO A 154 -1.87 -3.18 9.99
CA PRO A 154 -0.70 -2.81 9.19
C PRO A 154 -0.36 -3.92 8.18
N HIS A 155 0.43 -3.58 7.18
CA HIS A 155 0.86 -4.49 6.10
C HIS A 155 2.37 -4.76 6.17
N GLN A 156 2.83 -5.18 7.35
CA GLN A 156 4.20 -5.63 7.65
C GLN A 156 4.29 -7.16 7.66
N PRO A 157 5.51 -7.75 7.66
CA PRO A 157 5.70 -9.17 7.90
C PRO A 157 4.96 -9.64 9.17
N PHE A 158 4.25 -10.74 9.08
CA PHE A 158 3.28 -11.14 10.10
C PHE A 158 3.89 -11.44 11.48
N ASP A 159 5.11 -11.95 11.51
CA ASP A 159 5.87 -12.21 12.74
C ASP A 159 6.23 -10.91 13.48
N GLN A 160 6.40 -9.82 12.76
CA GLN A 160 6.73 -8.50 13.32
C GLN A 160 5.53 -7.77 13.92
N ILE A 161 4.30 -8.16 13.53
CA ILE A 161 3.05 -7.53 13.98
C ILE A 161 2.17 -8.49 14.79
N SER A 162 2.74 -9.53 15.35
CA SER A 162 2.03 -10.61 16.03
C SER A 162 1.07 -10.11 17.12
N ARG A 163 1.49 -9.14 17.93
CA ARG A 163 0.67 -8.56 18.99
C ARG A 163 -0.52 -7.75 18.45
N ILE A 164 -0.30 -7.00 17.39
CA ILE A 164 -1.36 -6.24 16.69
C ILE A 164 -2.41 -7.22 16.16
N LEU A 165 -1.96 -8.30 15.47
CA LEU A 165 -2.86 -9.33 14.95
C LEU A 165 -3.64 -10.00 16.07
N ASP A 166 -2.95 -10.43 17.14
CA ASP A 166 -3.61 -11.09 18.27
C ASP A 166 -4.73 -10.26 18.89
N LEU A 167 -4.47 -8.99 19.15
CA LEU A 167 -5.44 -8.10 19.82
C LEU A 167 -6.56 -7.63 18.91
N THR A 168 -6.26 -7.37 17.63
CA THR A 168 -7.22 -6.79 16.68
C THR A 168 -8.17 -7.84 16.14
N LEU A 169 -7.68 -9.06 15.86
CA LEU A 169 -8.47 -10.14 15.26
C LEU A 169 -9.24 -10.99 16.28
N ARG A 170 -9.38 -10.51 17.49
CA ARG A 170 -10.23 -11.18 18.49
C ARG A 170 -11.72 -10.95 18.19
N ARG A 171 -12.51 -12.03 18.31
CA ARG A 171 -13.98 -11.97 18.21
C ARG A 171 -14.50 -11.48 16.85
N LEU A 172 -13.86 -11.93 15.78
CA LEU A 172 -14.35 -11.71 14.44
C LEU A 172 -15.76 -12.30 14.25
N PRO A 173 -16.60 -11.73 13.37
CA PRO A 173 -17.89 -12.30 13.03
C PRO A 173 -17.73 -13.68 12.39
N SER A 174 -18.75 -14.56 12.56
CA SER A 174 -18.78 -15.84 11.84
C SER A 174 -18.84 -15.59 10.33
N PRO A 175 -18.13 -16.38 9.50
CA PRO A 175 -18.19 -16.23 8.05
C PRO A 175 -19.62 -16.34 7.50
N ASP A 176 -20.46 -17.20 8.08
CA ASP A 176 -21.87 -17.37 7.68
C ASP A 176 -22.74 -16.14 7.97
N SER A 177 -22.26 -15.23 8.83
CA SER A 177 -22.95 -13.96 9.11
C SER A 177 -22.60 -12.84 8.17
N LEU A 178 -21.72 -13.09 7.19
CA LEU A 178 -21.19 -12.11 6.24
C LEU A 178 -21.56 -12.50 4.81
N ASP A 179 -21.93 -11.51 4.02
CA ASP A 179 -22.13 -11.66 2.58
C ASP A 179 -20.84 -11.30 1.80
N LEU A 180 -20.06 -10.36 2.35
CA LEU A 180 -18.89 -9.81 1.67
C LEU A 180 -17.85 -9.31 2.68
N ILE A 181 -16.56 -9.45 2.33
CA ILE A 181 -15.47 -8.70 2.97
C ILE A 181 -14.96 -7.64 1.98
N VAL A 182 -15.09 -6.36 2.31
CA VAL A 182 -14.45 -5.30 1.54
C VAL A 182 -13.02 -5.15 2.04
N LEU A 183 -12.05 -5.55 1.19
CA LEU A 183 -10.63 -5.49 1.47
C LEU A 183 -10.04 -4.21 0.90
N LEU A 184 -9.78 -3.22 1.76
CA LEU A 184 -9.16 -1.95 1.41
C LEU A 184 -7.65 -2.02 1.59
N GLY A 185 -6.90 -1.71 0.55
CA GLY A 185 -5.44 -1.69 0.58
C GLY A 185 -4.86 -0.30 0.32
N THR A 186 -3.72 -0.03 0.94
CA THR A 186 -2.92 1.16 0.65
C THR A 186 -2.17 0.98 -0.66
N ASP A 187 -2.29 1.94 -1.56
CA ASP A 187 -1.48 2.02 -2.76
C ASP A 187 -0.26 2.91 -2.54
N HIS A 188 0.91 2.31 -2.63
CA HIS A 188 2.18 3.02 -2.52
C HIS A 188 2.65 3.61 -3.85
N HIS A 189 1.97 3.31 -4.94
CA HIS A 189 2.36 3.75 -6.28
C HIS A 189 1.49 4.92 -6.73
N PRO A 190 2.08 5.92 -7.38
CA PRO A 190 1.31 7.01 -7.94
C PRO A 190 0.44 6.48 -9.09
N GLY A 191 -0.88 6.61 -8.95
CA GLY A 191 -1.85 6.29 -9.98
C GLY A 191 -2.59 7.54 -10.45
N LEU A 192 -3.28 7.40 -11.58
CA LEU A 192 -4.14 8.45 -12.15
C LEU A 192 -5.56 8.39 -11.57
N THR A 193 -5.97 7.22 -11.05
CA THR A 193 -7.29 7.01 -10.48
C THR A 193 -7.24 6.91 -8.96
N PRO A 194 -8.25 7.44 -8.24
CA PRO A 194 -8.30 7.37 -6.77
C PRO A 194 -8.48 5.94 -6.26
N PHE A 195 -9.14 5.08 -7.03
CA PHE A 195 -9.38 3.69 -6.69
C PHE A 195 -9.05 2.79 -7.88
N ALA A 196 -8.54 1.60 -7.61
CA ALA A 196 -8.44 0.54 -8.60
C ALA A 196 -9.12 -0.73 -8.09
N LEU A 197 -9.88 -1.40 -8.97
CA LEU A 197 -10.54 -2.68 -8.73
C LEU A 197 -9.95 -3.75 -9.64
N THR A 198 -10.09 -5.01 -9.22
CA THR A 198 -9.82 -6.20 -10.03
C THR A 198 -10.89 -7.26 -9.75
N ASP A 199 -11.28 -7.99 -10.80
CA ASP A 199 -12.13 -9.17 -10.68
C ASP A 199 -11.31 -10.45 -10.39
N LYS A 200 -9.98 -10.35 -10.37
CA LYS A 200 -9.07 -11.47 -10.10
C LYS A 200 -9.16 -11.90 -8.66
N SER A 201 -9.38 -13.19 -8.44
CA SER A 201 -9.23 -13.79 -7.12
C SER A 201 -7.76 -13.86 -6.73
N TYR A 202 -7.49 -13.78 -5.42
CA TYR A 202 -6.13 -13.75 -4.88
C TYR A 202 -5.66 -15.15 -4.54
N ARG A 203 -4.59 -15.62 -5.21
CA ARG A 203 -3.90 -16.84 -4.81
C ARG A 203 -3.05 -16.56 -3.58
N THR A 204 -3.06 -17.50 -2.64
CA THR A 204 -2.14 -17.56 -1.50
C THR A 204 -1.52 -18.96 -1.44
N PRO A 205 -0.47 -19.20 -0.65
CA PRO A 205 0.05 -20.55 -0.45
C PRO A 205 -0.97 -21.57 0.06
N LEU A 206 -2.02 -21.12 0.76
CA LEU A 206 -3.07 -21.98 1.31
C LEU A 206 -4.31 -22.11 0.41
N GLY A 207 -4.29 -21.59 -0.82
CA GLY A 207 -5.39 -21.67 -1.78
C GLY A 207 -5.82 -20.31 -2.33
N VAL A 208 -7.08 -20.18 -2.71
CA VAL A 208 -7.60 -18.97 -3.39
C VAL A 208 -8.62 -18.27 -2.52
N VAL A 209 -8.49 -16.96 -2.37
CA VAL A 209 -9.48 -16.07 -1.79
C VAL A 209 -10.28 -15.47 -2.96
N GLN A 210 -11.57 -15.84 -3.01
CA GLN A 210 -12.44 -15.49 -4.14
C GLN A 210 -12.83 -14.02 -4.11
N THR A 211 -12.72 -13.36 -5.25
CA THR A 211 -13.26 -12.01 -5.46
C THR A 211 -14.70 -12.12 -5.95
N ASP A 212 -15.58 -11.24 -5.47
CA ASP A 212 -16.92 -11.08 -6.03
C ASP A 212 -16.82 -10.37 -7.40
N SER A 213 -16.59 -11.17 -8.43
CA SER A 213 -16.43 -10.69 -9.81
C SER A 213 -17.71 -10.07 -10.35
N SER A 214 -18.89 -10.47 -9.87
CA SER A 214 -20.16 -9.90 -10.29
C SER A 214 -20.34 -8.48 -9.77
N LEU A 215 -19.96 -8.23 -8.52
CA LEU A 215 -19.98 -6.89 -7.94
C LEU A 215 -18.94 -5.98 -8.62
N VAL A 216 -17.73 -6.51 -8.89
CA VAL A 216 -16.71 -5.75 -9.65
C VAL A 216 -17.21 -5.39 -11.04
N ALA A 217 -17.88 -6.31 -11.75
CA ALA A 217 -18.47 -6.03 -13.07
C ALA A 217 -19.51 -4.91 -12.97
N THR A 218 -20.45 -4.98 -12.01
CA THR A 218 -21.48 -3.97 -11.78
C THR A 218 -20.88 -2.58 -11.50
N LEU A 219 -19.85 -2.53 -10.63
CA LEU A 219 -19.14 -1.28 -10.34
C LEU A 219 -18.40 -0.74 -11.56
N SER A 220 -17.82 -1.63 -12.37
CA SER A 220 -17.08 -1.26 -13.58
C SER A 220 -17.96 -0.75 -14.71
N GLU A 221 -19.20 -1.26 -14.83
CA GLU A 221 -20.19 -0.73 -15.78
C GLU A 221 -20.58 0.72 -15.43
N ARG A 222 -20.72 1.03 -14.14
CA ARG A 222 -21.04 2.38 -13.67
C ARG A 222 -19.85 3.34 -13.74
N LEU A 223 -18.68 2.82 -13.41
CA LEU A 223 -17.43 3.56 -13.24
C LEU A 223 -16.30 2.90 -14.05
N PRO A 224 -16.30 3.03 -15.39
CA PRO A 224 -15.32 2.33 -16.24
C PRO A 224 -13.85 2.63 -15.91
N TRP A 225 -13.60 3.72 -15.21
CA TRP A 225 -12.25 4.12 -14.82
C TRP A 225 -11.66 3.28 -13.69
N VAL A 226 -12.45 2.58 -12.86
CA VAL A 226 -11.95 1.79 -11.72
C VAL A 226 -11.07 0.61 -12.15
N ARG A 227 -11.15 0.16 -13.39
CA ARG A 227 -10.31 -0.91 -13.95
C ARG A 227 -9.16 -0.43 -14.81
N ARG A 228 -9.08 0.88 -15.10
CA ARG A 228 -8.03 1.41 -16.00
C ARG A 228 -6.61 1.11 -15.51
N GLU A 229 -6.43 1.04 -14.21
CA GLU A 229 -5.15 0.77 -13.55
C GLU A 229 -5.16 -0.53 -12.77
N GLU A 230 -5.91 -1.52 -13.24
CA GLU A 230 -6.02 -2.85 -12.62
C GLU A 230 -4.66 -3.50 -12.38
N ILE A 231 -3.67 -3.24 -13.24
CA ILE A 231 -2.30 -3.73 -13.13
C ILE A 231 -1.63 -3.38 -11.78
N ARG A 232 -2.07 -2.30 -11.11
CA ARG A 232 -1.55 -1.92 -9.79
C ARG A 232 -1.81 -3.00 -8.74
N HIS A 233 -2.87 -3.82 -8.89
CA HIS A 233 -3.13 -4.96 -8.02
C HIS A 233 -2.03 -6.00 -8.06
N ARG A 234 -1.26 -6.10 -9.16
CA ARG A 234 -0.16 -7.04 -9.28
C ARG A 234 0.85 -6.85 -8.14
N GLN A 235 1.16 -5.63 -7.78
CA GLN A 235 2.15 -5.25 -6.77
C GLN A 235 1.53 -4.76 -5.45
N ALA A 236 0.23 -4.90 -5.28
CA ALA A 236 -0.47 -4.44 -4.09
C ALA A 236 -0.14 -5.31 -2.87
N LEU A 237 0.97 -4.98 -2.19
CA LEU A 237 1.43 -5.65 -0.97
C LEU A 237 0.34 -5.71 0.09
N SER A 238 -0.29 -4.58 0.38
CA SER A 238 -1.33 -4.46 1.40
C SER A 238 -2.50 -5.41 1.14
N LEU A 239 -2.97 -5.51 -0.12
CA LEU A 239 -4.04 -6.44 -0.49
C LEU A 239 -3.61 -7.90 -0.44
N GLU A 240 -2.37 -8.23 -0.82
CA GLU A 240 -1.85 -9.60 -0.72
C GLU A 240 -1.80 -10.08 0.74
N LEU A 241 -1.22 -9.27 1.63
CA LEU A 241 -1.16 -9.60 3.05
C LEU A 241 -2.57 -9.67 3.67
N GLY A 242 -3.46 -8.76 3.28
CA GLY A 242 -4.86 -8.79 3.70
C GLY A 242 -5.58 -10.08 3.28
N ALA A 243 -5.42 -10.51 2.03
CA ALA A 243 -6.01 -11.76 1.54
C ALA A 243 -5.44 -12.99 2.25
N ALA A 244 -4.12 -13.03 2.53
CA ALA A 244 -3.50 -14.09 3.31
C ALA A 244 -4.03 -14.16 4.75
N LEU A 245 -4.23 -13.01 5.41
CA LEU A 245 -4.83 -12.93 6.75
C LEU A 245 -6.30 -13.38 6.76
N ILE A 246 -7.11 -12.94 5.77
CA ILE A 246 -8.50 -13.38 5.63
C ILE A 246 -8.56 -14.90 5.51
N GLN A 247 -7.67 -15.49 4.73
CA GLN A 247 -7.59 -16.94 4.59
C GLN A 247 -7.17 -17.64 5.89
N ALA A 248 -6.26 -17.04 6.66
CA ALA A 248 -5.82 -17.59 7.95
C ALA A 248 -6.95 -17.64 8.97
N VAL A 249 -7.78 -16.60 9.05
CA VAL A 249 -8.89 -16.52 10.02
C VAL A 249 -10.17 -17.22 9.57
N TYR A 250 -10.36 -17.39 8.25
CA TYR A 250 -11.51 -18.08 7.64
C TYR A 250 -11.04 -19.22 6.71
N PRO A 251 -10.46 -20.31 7.25
CA PRO A 251 -9.80 -21.32 6.42
C PRO A 251 -10.75 -22.13 5.54
N GLU A 252 -11.97 -22.40 5.98
CA GLU A 252 -12.89 -23.31 5.31
C GLU A 252 -14.02 -22.60 4.54
N ALA A 253 -14.74 -21.71 5.21
CA ALA A 253 -15.83 -20.96 4.63
C ALA A 253 -15.51 -19.47 4.65
N ARG A 254 -15.20 -18.91 3.49
CA ARG A 254 -14.84 -17.50 3.35
C ARG A 254 -15.91 -16.77 2.56
N PRO A 255 -16.42 -15.64 3.07
CA PRO A 255 -17.13 -14.70 2.21
C PRO A 255 -16.23 -14.26 1.05
N PRO A 256 -16.77 -13.97 -0.13
CA PRO A 256 -15.99 -13.37 -1.19
C PRO A 256 -15.43 -12.03 -0.75
N ILE A 257 -14.35 -11.57 -1.39
CA ILE A 257 -13.77 -10.26 -1.14
C ILE A 257 -14.10 -9.29 -2.27
N LEU A 258 -14.20 -8.00 -1.95
CA LEU A 258 -14.08 -6.90 -2.90
C LEU A 258 -12.75 -6.19 -2.64
N PRO A 259 -11.69 -6.49 -3.42
CA PRO A 259 -10.39 -5.87 -3.24
C PRO A 259 -10.37 -4.48 -3.87
N ILE A 260 -10.10 -3.45 -3.07
CA ILE A 260 -10.04 -2.05 -3.48
C ILE A 260 -8.66 -1.50 -3.13
N LEU A 261 -7.91 -1.09 -4.14
CA LEU A 261 -6.66 -0.39 -3.95
C LEU A 261 -6.93 1.11 -3.86
N CYS A 262 -6.60 1.72 -2.72
CA CYS A 262 -6.86 3.12 -2.43
C CYS A 262 -5.62 3.97 -2.76
N GLY A 263 -5.70 4.76 -3.82
CA GLY A 263 -4.65 5.70 -4.23
C GLY A 263 -4.59 6.93 -3.33
N GLN A 264 -3.50 7.69 -3.42
CA GLN A 264 -3.21 8.82 -2.51
C GLN A 264 -4.27 9.93 -2.49
N THR A 265 -5.13 10.00 -3.49
CA THR A 265 -6.24 10.97 -3.59
C THR A 265 -7.59 10.41 -3.16
N ALA A 266 -7.65 9.12 -2.84
CA ALA A 266 -8.88 8.47 -2.43
C ALA A 266 -9.38 9.02 -1.08
N GLY A 267 -10.67 9.34 -1.02
CA GLY A 267 -11.30 9.82 0.23
C GLY A 267 -11.01 11.27 0.62
N VAL A 268 -10.23 12.01 -0.18
CA VAL A 268 -10.03 13.45 0.04
C VAL A 268 -11.22 14.22 -0.54
N ALA A 269 -11.98 14.89 0.29
CA ALA A 269 -13.02 15.81 -0.18
C ALA A 269 -12.40 16.88 -1.10
N GLY A 270 -12.80 16.86 -2.39
CA GLY A 270 -12.29 17.78 -3.41
C GLY A 270 -10.98 17.38 -4.09
N ALA A 271 -10.15 16.50 -3.52
CA ALA A 271 -8.87 16.10 -4.14
C ALA A 271 -9.01 14.94 -5.16
N GLY A 272 -10.00 14.06 -4.97
CA GLY A 272 -10.36 13.02 -5.94
C GLY A 272 -11.42 13.47 -6.95
N GLY A 273 -11.97 14.67 -6.78
CA GLY A 273 -13.01 15.25 -7.64
C GLY A 273 -14.28 14.39 -7.69
N GLU A 274 -15.09 14.63 -8.74
CA GLU A 274 -16.34 13.91 -9.00
C GLU A 274 -16.16 12.38 -9.00
N ALA A 275 -15.00 11.89 -9.46
CA ALA A 275 -14.72 10.46 -9.52
C ALA A 275 -14.76 9.76 -8.14
N SER A 276 -14.29 10.41 -7.07
CA SER A 276 -14.38 9.83 -5.73
C SER A 276 -15.79 9.85 -5.19
N ASP A 277 -16.56 10.91 -5.42
CA ASP A 277 -17.94 11.01 -4.95
C ASP A 277 -18.85 10.00 -5.67
N ASP A 278 -18.67 9.83 -6.98
CA ASP A 278 -19.34 8.79 -7.76
C ASP A 278 -19.04 7.39 -7.27
N PHE A 279 -17.77 7.15 -6.90
CA PHE A 279 -17.37 5.87 -6.33
C PHE A 279 -18.07 5.58 -5.00
N PHE A 280 -18.10 6.53 -4.08
CA PHE A 280 -18.79 6.36 -2.80
C PHE A 280 -20.28 6.14 -2.99
N ALA A 281 -20.93 6.91 -3.87
CA ALA A 281 -22.35 6.73 -4.18
C ALA A 281 -22.66 5.35 -4.79
N ALA A 282 -21.78 4.85 -5.66
CA ALA A 282 -21.90 3.51 -6.23
C ALA A 282 -21.74 2.43 -5.14
N MET A 283 -20.73 2.55 -4.27
CA MET A 283 -20.50 1.62 -3.16
C MET A 283 -21.67 1.58 -2.20
N GLU A 284 -22.21 2.73 -1.77
CA GLU A 284 -23.38 2.81 -0.89
C GLU A 284 -24.59 2.11 -1.49
N ARG A 285 -24.82 2.28 -2.79
CA ARG A 285 -25.92 1.63 -3.50
C ARG A 285 -25.75 0.12 -3.58
N GLU A 286 -24.59 -0.33 -4.04
CA GLU A 286 -24.37 -1.76 -4.32
C GLU A 286 -24.20 -2.58 -3.02
N LEU A 287 -23.77 -1.97 -1.93
CA LEU A 287 -23.62 -2.61 -0.63
C LEU A 287 -24.88 -2.47 0.26
N SER A 288 -25.92 -1.79 -0.22
CA SER A 288 -27.14 -1.58 0.55
C SER A 288 -27.82 -2.91 0.93
N GLY A 289 -27.99 -3.13 2.22
CA GLY A 289 -28.60 -4.36 2.78
C GLY A 289 -27.67 -5.56 2.87
N ALA A 290 -26.46 -5.49 2.35
CA ALA A 290 -25.45 -6.54 2.50
C ALA A 290 -24.80 -6.52 3.89
N ARG A 291 -24.47 -7.71 4.42
CA ARG A 291 -23.71 -7.89 5.65
C ARG A 291 -22.21 -7.82 5.35
N VAL A 292 -21.68 -6.59 5.33
CA VAL A 292 -20.31 -6.29 4.94
C VAL A 292 -19.39 -6.27 6.16
N PHE A 293 -18.20 -6.86 6.01
CA PHE A 293 -17.10 -6.70 6.95
C PHE A 293 -15.96 -5.93 6.30
N TRP A 294 -15.49 -4.85 6.95
CA TRP A 294 -14.46 -3.97 6.43
C TRP A 294 -13.07 -4.43 6.90
N TRP A 295 -12.23 -4.82 5.97
CA TRP A 295 -10.86 -5.24 6.23
C TRP A 295 -9.90 -4.25 5.62
N THR A 296 -9.30 -3.40 6.46
CA THR A 296 -8.48 -2.27 5.98
C THR A 296 -7.00 -2.52 6.31
N MET A 297 -6.16 -2.50 5.29
CA MET A 297 -4.71 -2.64 5.41
C MET A 297 -4.07 -1.27 5.30
N ALA A 298 -3.67 -0.69 6.43
CA ALA A 298 -3.18 0.68 6.52
C ALA A 298 -2.16 0.87 7.64
N GLU A 299 -1.17 1.70 7.39
CA GLU A 299 -0.19 2.18 8.37
C GLU A 299 -0.33 3.70 8.54
N LEU A 300 0.25 4.21 9.61
CA LEU A 300 0.20 5.63 9.92
C LEU A 300 1.44 6.37 9.38
N CYS A 301 1.98 7.30 10.11
CA CYS A 301 3.10 8.10 9.66
C CYS A 301 4.43 7.36 9.72
N HIS A 302 5.37 7.84 8.92
CA HIS A 302 6.73 7.33 8.88
C HIS A 302 7.71 8.47 9.17
N ALA A 303 8.73 8.21 10.01
CA ALA A 303 9.75 9.16 10.41
C ALA A 303 11.16 8.61 10.13
N GLY A 304 12.10 9.52 9.94
CA GLY A 304 13.53 9.21 9.81
C GLY A 304 14.03 8.99 8.38
N PRO A 305 15.37 8.91 8.25
CA PRO A 305 16.05 8.83 6.94
C PRO A 305 15.65 7.63 6.08
N ALA A 306 15.30 6.48 6.70
CA ALA A 306 14.80 5.31 5.98
C ALA A 306 13.58 5.61 5.10
N TYR A 307 12.83 6.65 5.45
CA TYR A 307 11.63 7.09 4.72
C TYR A 307 11.82 8.46 4.04
N GLY A 308 13.07 8.89 3.85
CA GLY A 308 13.39 10.19 3.24
C GLY A 308 12.96 11.39 4.11
N ARG A 309 12.85 11.20 5.43
CA ARG A 309 12.47 12.21 6.42
C ARG A 309 13.69 12.69 7.22
N PRO A 310 13.58 13.81 7.97
CA PRO A 310 14.67 14.28 8.82
C PRO A 310 15.20 13.20 9.80
N PRO A 311 16.46 13.31 10.25
CA PRO A 311 17.02 12.42 11.26
C PRO A 311 16.15 12.33 12.51
N LEU A 312 16.08 11.13 13.10
CA LEU A 312 15.33 10.89 14.33
C LEU A 312 16.00 11.61 15.52
N THR A 313 15.18 12.27 16.34
CA THR A 313 15.56 12.78 17.66
C THR A 313 15.44 11.70 18.72
N GLU A 314 15.95 11.93 19.93
CA GLU A 314 15.84 10.96 21.04
C GLU A 314 14.39 10.67 21.44
N ASP A 315 13.50 11.64 21.29
CA ASP A 315 12.07 11.54 21.60
C ASP A 315 11.19 11.21 20.37
N ALA A 316 11.79 10.86 19.24
CA ALA A 316 11.07 10.65 17.97
C ALA A 316 9.94 9.61 18.07
N ALA A 317 10.13 8.53 18.82
CA ALA A 317 9.10 7.50 19.02
C ALA A 317 7.88 8.05 19.78
N ASP A 318 8.11 8.82 20.84
CA ASP A 318 7.03 9.46 21.62
C ASP A 318 6.34 10.55 20.81
N ALA A 319 7.09 11.31 20.03
CA ALA A 319 6.55 12.36 19.16
C ALA A 319 5.67 11.76 18.06
N LEU A 320 6.13 10.69 17.40
CA LEU A 320 5.35 9.94 16.41
C LEU A 320 4.08 9.37 17.03
N THR A 321 4.19 8.76 18.21
CA THR A 321 3.03 8.21 18.94
C THR A 321 1.97 9.28 19.20
N ARG A 322 2.36 10.44 19.72
CA ARG A 322 1.41 11.55 19.96
C ARG A 322 0.77 12.05 18.67
N HIS A 323 1.57 12.18 17.61
CA HIS A 323 1.10 12.62 16.31
C HIS A 323 0.09 11.62 15.69
N ASP A 324 0.41 10.36 15.69
CA ASP A 324 -0.45 9.31 15.14
C ASP A 324 -1.76 9.16 15.93
N HIS A 325 -1.71 9.22 17.25
CA HIS A 325 -2.92 9.22 18.09
C HIS A 325 -3.82 10.43 17.77
N TRP A 326 -3.24 11.62 17.59
CA TRP A 326 -3.99 12.79 17.15
C TRP A 326 -4.59 12.58 15.74
N LEU A 327 -3.85 11.97 14.81
CA LEU A 327 -4.34 11.67 13.46
C LEU A 327 -5.58 10.78 13.46
N ILE A 328 -5.56 9.69 14.23
CA ILE A 328 -6.63 8.67 14.20
C ILE A 328 -7.79 8.96 15.18
N ASP A 329 -7.65 9.92 16.10
CA ASP A 329 -8.74 10.28 17.03
C ASP A 329 -10.10 10.51 16.33
N PRO A 330 -10.20 11.19 15.17
CA PRO A 330 -11.46 11.30 14.46
C PRO A 330 -12.00 9.95 13.90
N LEU A 331 -11.12 9.01 13.54
CA LEU A 331 -11.55 7.66 13.12
C LEU A 331 -12.18 6.94 14.31
N LEU A 332 -11.54 7.00 15.47
CA LEU A 332 -12.07 6.37 16.68
C LEU A 332 -13.40 7.00 17.13
N GLY A 333 -13.56 8.29 16.90
CA GLY A 333 -14.76 9.07 17.25
C GLY A 333 -15.84 9.12 16.17
N GLY A 334 -15.73 8.38 15.05
CA GLY A 334 -16.75 8.39 13.98
C GLY A 334 -16.90 9.74 13.27
N ARG A 335 -15.81 10.48 13.05
CA ARG A 335 -15.77 11.83 12.44
C ARG A 335 -15.00 11.86 11.12
N PRO A 336 -15.54 11.29 10.03
CA PRO A 336 -14.82 11.11 8.77
C PRO A 336 -14.30 12.42 8.15
N ASP A 337 -15.05 13.52 8.23
CA ASP A 337 -14.62 14.80 7.67
C ASP A 337 -13.40 15.40 8.37
N GLN A 338 -13.29 15.20 9.70
CA GLN A 338 -12.12 15.63 10.45
C GLN A 338 -10.93 14.73 10.18
N LEU A 339 -11.17 13.43 10.02
CA LEU A 339 -10.15 12.44 9.68
C LEU A 339 -9.48 12.78 8.36
N GLY A 340 -10.24 13.01 7.29
CA GLY A 340 -9.71 13.38 5.98
C GLY A 340 -8.79 14.60 6.05
N ARG A 341 -9.22 15.66 6.72
CA ARG A 341 -8.37 16.87 6.88
C ARG A 341 -7.04 16.59 7.57
N ARG A 342 -7.01 15.72 8.59
CA ARG A 342 -5.78 15.38 9.31
C ARG A 342 -4.87 14.47 8.51
N LEU A 343 -5.40 13.40 7.91
CA LEU A 343 -4.63 12.39 7.18
C LEU A 343 -3.90 12.94 5.95
N PHE A 344 -4.47 13.97 5.30
CA PHE A 344 -3.88 14.56 4.10
C PHE A 344 -3.12 15.86 4.35
N ALA A 345 -3.05 16.33 5.60
CA ALA A 345 -2.15 17.40 5.99
C ALA A 345 -0.70 16.88 5.93
N GLU A 346 0.19 17.68 5.32
CA GLU A 346 1.62 17.34 5.28
C GLU A 346 2.28 17.82 6.56
N ASP A 347 2.86 16.90 7.31
CA ASP A 347 3.70 17.23 8.46
C ASP A 347 5.17 17.27 8.02
N PRO A 348 5.97 18.28 8.42
CA PRO A 348 7.36 18.41 7.96
C PRO A 348 8.29 17.30 8.50
N VAL A 349 7.94 16.65 9.59
CA VAL A 349 8.74 15.60 10.24
C VAL A 349 8.22 14.22 9.88
N PHE A 350 6.89 14.02 9.98
CA PHE A 350 6.25 12.71 9.83
C PHE A 350 5.60 12.50 8.46
N GLY A 351 5.42 13.56 7.68
CA GLY A 351 4.74 13.51 6.40
C GLY A 351 3.25 13.24 6.54
N ARG A 352 2.71 12.50 5.59
CA ARG A 352 1.32 12.03 5.61
C ARG A 352 1.26 10.59 6.10
N ALA A 353 0.13 10.20 6.68
CA ALA A 353 -0.12 8.78 6.96
C ALA A 353 -0.11 7.98 5.65
N SER A 354 0.71 6.94 5.58
CA SER A 354 0.87 6.14 4.34
C SER A 354 -0.45 5.46 3.96
N GLY A 355 -1.20 4.97 4.95
CA GLY A 355 -2.52 4.37 4.80
C GLY A 355 -3.69 5.36 4.80
N GLY A 356 -3.43 6.66 4.73
CA GLY A 356 -4.44 7.70 4.87
C GLY A 356 -5.63 7.58 3.93
N ALA A 357 -5.37 7.17 2.68
CA ALA A 357 -6.42 6.94 1.67
C ALA A 357 -7.37 5.79 2.08
N ALA A 358 -6.84 4.65 2.50
CA ALA A 358 -7.65 3.51 2.92
C ALA A 358 -8.44 3.81 4.21
N LEU A 359 -7.81 4.51 5.18
CA LEU A 359 -8.45 4.94 6.42
C LEU A 359 -9.60 5.93 6.16
N SER A 360 -9.39 6.91 5.30
CA SER A 360 -10.43 7.88 4.92
C SER A 360 -11.58 7.18 4.18
N THR A 361 -11.27 6.23 3.31
CA THR A 361 -12.26 5.46 2.55
C THR A 361 -13.15 4.63 3.47
N VAL A 362 -12.58 3.85 4.38
CA VAL A 362 -13.39 3.05 5.31
C VAL A 362 -14.25 3.94 6.20
N ALA A 363 -13.69 5.03 6.73
CA ALA A 363 -14.44 5.94 7.60
C ALA A 363 -15.67 6.55 6.92
N ARG A 364 -15.57 6.84 5.61
CA ARG A 364 -16.68 7.40 4.83
C ARG A 364 -17.76 6.38 4.49
N LEU A 365 -17.39 5.11 4.34
CA LEU A 365 -18.32 4.03 3.99
C LEU A 365 -18.98 3.35 5.21
N LEU A 366 -18.46 3.60 6.41
CA LEU A 366 -19.06 3.12 7.63
C LEU A 366 -20.38 3.87 7.98
N PRO A 367 -21.33 3.23 8.66
CA PRO A 367 -22.57 3.89 9.05
C PRO A 367 -22.32 5.07 10.00
N VAL A 368 -23.12 6.12 9.86
CA VAL A 368 -23.03 7.30 10.73
C VAL A 368 -23.13 6.88 12.20
N GLY A 369 -22.22 7.41 13.03
CA GLY A 369 -22.18 7.08 14.46
C GLY A 369 -21.40 5.81 14.80
N TYR A 370 -20.70 5.21 13.83
CA TYR A 370 -19.75 4.15 14.15
C TYR A 370 -18.73 4.64 15.18
N ARG A 371 -18.11 3.73 15.90
CA ARG A 371 -16.99 4.04 16.80
C ARG A 371 -15.81 3.10 16.53
N GLY A 372 -14.61 3.58 16.79
CA GLY A 372 -13.39 2.79 16.74
C GLY A 372 -12.81 2.55 18.13
N GLU A 373 -12.09 1.45 18.26
CA GLU A 373 -11.29 1.12 19.43
C GLU A 373 -9.89 0.77 18.97
N MET A 374 -8.87 1.45 19.46
CA MET A 374 -7.49 1.11 19.21
C MET A 374 -7.12 -0.11 20.05
N ALA A 375 -6.93 -1.26 19.38
CA ALA A 375 -6.56 -2.51 20.03
C ALA A 375 -5.08 -2.50 20.44
N TRP A 376 -4.21 -1.92 19.61
CA TRP A 376 -2.78 -1.75 19.87
C TRP A 376 -2.19 -0.67 18.97
N TYR A 377 -1.14 -0.04 19.45
CA TYR A 377 -0.28 0.87 18.69
C TYR A 377 1.18 0.64 19.09
N GLU A 378 2.09 0.73 18.13
CA GLU A 378 3.52 0.76 18.38
C GLU A 378 4.29 1.55 17.30
N PRO A 379 5.30 2.34 17.70
CA PRO A 379 6.28 2.88 16.78
C PRO A 379 7.28 1.75 16.42
N PHE A 380 7.18 1.25 15.22
CA PHE A 380 7.97 0.13 14.72
C PHE A 380 9.24 0.61 14.04
N ALA A 381 10.39 0.05 14.44
CA ALA A 381 11.67 0.26 13.76
C ALA A 381 11.93 -0.89 12.78
N PRO A 382 12.03 -0.62 11.45
CA PRO A 382 12.30 -1.66 10.48
C PRO A 382 13.68 -2.31 10.74
N PRO A 383 13.81 -3.63 10.53
CA PRO A 383 15.09 -4.31 10.63
C PRO A 383 16.05 -3.84 9.52
N GLY A 384 17.37 -3.84 9.76
CA GLY A 384 18.37 -3.57 8.72
C GLY A 384 19.24 -2.34 8.94
N GLY A 385 19.17 -1.68 10.10
CA GLY A 385 20.12 -0.63 10.48
C GLY A 385 19.80 0.77 9.92
N GLU A 386 18.85 0.93 9.03
CA GLU A 386 18.34 2.22 8.65
C GLU A 386 17.53 2.85 9.79
N ARG A 387 17.82 4.12 10.12
CA ARG A 387 17.12 4.82 11.17
C ARG A 387 15.76 5.30 10.68
N GLY A 388 14.72 4.57 11.02
CA GLY A 388 13.32 4.90 10.68
C GLY A 388 12.36 4.40 11.74
N LEU A 389 11.17 5.01 11.80
CA LEU A 389 10.04 4.57 12.60
C LEU A 389 8.78 4.60 11.74
N ALA A 390 7.94 3.58 11.87
CA ALA A 390 6.62 3.51 11.26
C ALA A 390 5.57 3.41 12.38
N GLY A 391 4.51 4.19 12.32
CA GLY A 391 3.38 4.06 13.22
C GLY A 391 2.49 2.90 12.80
N LEU A 392 2.49 1.81 13.57
CA LEU A 392 1.67 0.64 13.31
C LEU A 392 0.49 0.59 14.28
N VAL A 393 -0.70 0.34 13.76
CA VAL A 393 -1.92 0.35 14.55
C VAL A 393 -2.85 -0.81 14.21
N GLY A 394 -3.47 -1.37 15.24
CA GLY A 394 -4.61 -2.26 15.15
C GLY A 394 -5.86 -1.57 15.67
N ILE A 395 -6.91 -1.45 14.86
CA ILE A 395 -8.18 -0.81 15.24
C ILE A 395 -9.34 -1.77 14.99
N ARG A 396 -10.30 -1.77 15.89
CA ARG A 396 -11.61 -2.42 15.75
C ARG A 396 -12.69 -1.37 15.53
N LEU A 397 -13.55 -1.59 14.55
CA LEU A 397 -14.60 -0.66 14.16
C LEU A 397 -15.97 -1.29 14.48
N PHE A 398 -16.78 -0.58 15.23
CA PHE A 398 -18.05 -1.08 15.77
C PHE A 398 -19.24 -0.30 15.24
N ALA A 399 -20.36 -0.98 15.15
CA ALA A 399 -21.64 -0.34 14.85
C ALA A 399 -21.98 0.75 15.88
N PRO A 400 -22.81 1.73 15.50
CA PRO A 400 -23.35 2.67 16.46
C PRO A 400 -23.97 1.91 17.64
N GLY A 401 -23.60 2.27 18.87
CA GLY A 401 -24.22 1.72 20.07
C GLY A 401 -25.73 1.94 20.01
N ALA A 402 -26.53 0.95 20.37
CA ALA A 402 -27.97 1.16 20.56
C ALA A 402 -28.11 2.33 21.56
N ALA A 403 -28.77 3.40 21.13
CA ALA A 403 -29.08 4.50 22.05
C ALA A 403 -29.77 3.87 23.26
N VAL A 404 -29.14 3.98 24.43
CA VAL A 404 -29.80 3.65 25.69
C VAL A 404 -31.03 4.56 25.76
N ARG A 405 -32.21 3.98 25.49
CA ARG A 405 -33.50 4.63 25.64
C ARG A 405 -33.86 4.76 27.11
#